data_6069a278a0516928442d9bcf2f545f73
#
_entry.id   6069a278a0516928442d9bcf2f545f73
#
_cell.length_a   1.000
_cell.length_b   1.000
_cell.length_c   1.000
_cell.angle_alpha   90.00
_cell.angle_beta   90.00
_cell.angle_gamma   90.00
#
_symmetry.space_group_name_H-M   'P 1'
#
loop_
_entity.id
_entity.type
_entity.pdbx_description
1 polymer ?
#
loop_
_entity_poly.entity_id
_entity_poly.type
_entity_poly.pdbx_seq_one_letter_code
_entity_poly.pdbx_strand_id
1 'polypeptide(L)'
;MKGADLMRKNIIQMTKKGVVYAATAATIMSSTLFSGVTFAKEGSGQPVAVETQVTATSGDAARSSVSYSKLVKEGSYYYLYDEYGKMDLDGWVELDGVEYYLQESKKYAVIRIYDPSAGTCSDYNAKTGKFDQRKNALVRLVDNRYYRFDGNGKLEKQSGWYTVNGSKMAYRGADGGINAFAEKSGARWVYKEFNNAVFNGDYKIVTSRWRQIKENYYFFNSAGENTRIYYPSGRKCYDYSAGRWVRRKNSICTLYNNKYYYFDASGTRVTTAGWKQLSAKEYVYVCSSSHVTSRMAKSGSVWSFTSWNNGKWGKGSSGWKTISGNIFNINSDGKSTVAYYGSSRTCYTGDGTSMKQVKNDTVEIMSRVYYFMSNGVRGNKAGWYTTNDGRRIYCDASGVVTKTETGIKIDLGNGRSTTVNGHYDYEMAYELVDMLNAYRRQNGLSALSIDEDLMACADVRSAEISYSFSHTRPNGKICLTASDKMGGENIAAGYRGADAVMEGWKNSPGHNSNMLDSDWEIIGISVFIRDDDPNYYTYYYVQNFG
;
A
#
# COMPACT_ATOMS: atom_id res chain seq x y z
N MET A 1 -27.16 -6.03 -48.53
CA MET A 1 -27.55 -4.75 -49.18
C MET A 1 -28.34 -3.78 -48.27
N LYS A 2 -28.63 -4.10 -47.02
CA LYS A 2 -29.31 -3.15 -46.08
C LYS A 2 -28.38 -2.28 -45.22
N GLY A 3 -27.10 -2.59 -45.15
CA GLY A 3 -26.15 -1.84 -44.30
C GLY A 3 -25.50 -0.62 -45.03
N ALA A 4 -25.36 -0.69 -46.34
CA ALA A 4 -24.72 0.39 -47.09
C ALA A 4 -25.65 1.60 -47.34
N ASP A 5 -26.97 1.36 -47.33
CA ASP A 5 -27.96 2.44 -47.49
C ASP A 5 -28.20 3.23 -46.21
N LEU A 6 -27.99 2.61 -45.04
CA LEU A 6 -28.05 3.30 -43.74
C LEU A 6 -26.83 4.19 -43.53
N MET A 7 -25.63 3.78 -44.00
CA MET A 7 -24.42 4.59 -43.95
C MET A 7 -24.48 5.80 -44.90
N ARG A 8 -25.05 5.62 -46.10
CA ARG A 8 -25.20 6.75 -47.04
C ARG A 8 -26.19 7.80 -46.56
N LYS A 9 -27.30 7.38 -45.89
CA LYS A 9 -28.25 8.32 -45.29
C LYS A 9 -27.69 9.07 -44.09
N ASN A 10 -26.83 8.43 -43.28
CA ASN A 10 -26.17 9.10 -42.16
C ASN A 10 -25.06 10.07 -42.61
N ILE A 11 -24.34 9.78 -43.69
CA ILE A 11 -23.35 10.70 -44.25
C ILE A 11 -24.02 11.93 -44.89
N ILE A 12 -25.15 11.78 -45.55
CA ILE A 12 -25.92 12.90 -46.11
C ILE A 12 -26.60 13.76 -45.00
N GLN A 13 -26.97 13.17 -43.89
CA GLN A 13 -27.44 13.94 -42.72
C GLN A 13 -26.30 14.65 -41.99
N MET A 14 -25.10 14.12 -41.97
CA MET A 14 -23.91 14.76 -41.36
C MET A 14 -23.48 16.00 -42.16
N THR A 15 -23.58 15.99 -43.51
CA THR A 15 -23.27 17.14 -44.35
C THR A 15 -24.35 18.24 -44.33
N LYS A 16 -25.55 17.95 -43.84
CA LYS A 16 -26.62 18.96 -43.68
C LYS A 16 -26.76 19.53 -42.27
N LYS A 17 -26.10 18.94 -41.25
CA LYS A 17 -26.18 19.35 -39.83
C LYS A 17 -24.83 19.71 -39.20
N GLY A 18 -23.75 19.74 -39.92
CA GLY A 18 -22.46 19.87 -39.31
C GLY A 18 -21.45 20.59 -40.18
N VAL A 19 -21.47 21.85 -40.07
CA VAL A 19 -20.33 22.64 -40.47
C VAL A 19 -19.20 22.41 -39.49
N VAL A 20 -18.14 21.75 -40.03
CA VAL A 20 -16.77 22.04 -39.74
C VAL A 20 -16.25 21.77 -38.31
N TYR A 21 -16.11 20.50 -37.99
CA TYR A 21 -14.95 19.96 -37.28
C TYR A 21 -14.44 18.67 -37.95
N ALA A 22 -14.62 18.58 -39.27
CA ALA A 22 -14.13 17.44 -40.06
C ALA A 22 -12.65 17.57 -40.50
N ALA A 23 -12.01 18.71 -40.28
CA ALA A 23 -10.62 18.89 -40.65
C ALA A 23 -9.59 18.34 -39.64
N THR A 24 -9.99 18.10 -38.41
CA THR A 24 -9.10 17.55 -37.36
C THR A 24 -9.28 16.06 -37.07
N ALA A 25 -10.36 15.44 -37.55
CA ALA A 25 -10.61 14.00 -37.33
C ALA A 25 -10.09 13.09 -38.45
N ALA A 26 -9.71 13.63 -39.61
CA ALA A 26 -9.20 12.85 -40.74
C ALA A 26 -7.68 12.57 -40.68
N THR A 27 -6.94 13.16 -39.72
CA THR A 27 -5.49 12.94 -39.56
C THR A 27 -5.12 11.89 -38.53
N ILE A 28 -6.11 11.23 -37.87
CA ILE A 28 -5.85 10.25 -36.79
C ILE A 28 -6.12 8.79 -37.24
N MET A 29 -6.47 8.53 -38.48
CA MET A 29 -6.69 7.16 -38.97
C MET A 29 -5.69 6.68 -40.03
N SER A 30 -4.41 6.99 -39.90
CA SER A 30 -3.36 6.23 -40.57
C SER A 30 -2.01 6.44 -39.90
N SER A 31 -1.76 5.74 -38.82
CA SER A 31 -0.44 5.22 -38.47
C SER A 31 -0.53 4.41 -37.18
N THR A 32 -0.80 3.13 -37.32
CA THR A 32 -0.28 2.13 -36.38
C THR A 32 1.20 1.97 -36.62
N LEU A 33 1.96 2.03 -35.55
CA LEU A 33 3.17 1.27 -35.22
C LEU A 33 4.31 2.11 -34.64
N PHE A 34 4.69 1.67 -33.42
CA PHE A 34 5.97 1.75 -32.74
C PHE A 34 6.35 2.97 -31.89
N SER A 35 6.26 2.71 -30.57
CA SER A 35 7.26 2.84 -29.49
C SER A 35 8.12 4.10 -29.39
N GLY A 36 8.14 4.64 -28.15
CA GLY A 36 9.26 5.39 -27.62
C GLY A 36 8.92 6.80 -27.15
N VAL A 37 8.51 6.93 -25.88
CA VAL A 37 8.41 8.24 -25.22
C VAL A 37 9.71 8.50 -24.48
N THR A 38 10.45 9.49 -24.94
CA THR A 38 11.49 10.17 -24.17
C THR A 38 11.07 11.61 -23.92
N PHE A 39 11.03 12.00 -22.65
CA PHE A 39 10.83 13.39 -22.26
C PHE A 39 12.10 14.21 -22.53
N ALA A 40 11.96 15.34 -23.20
CA ALA A 40 12.97 16.37 -23.25
C ALA A 40 12.38 17.73 -22.86
N LYS A 41 13.21 18.48 -22.21
CA LYS A 41 13.08 19.68 -21.40
C LYS A 41 12.84 20.94 -22.24
N GLU A 42 12.19 21.92 -21.59
CA GLU A 42 11.85 23.27 -22.03
C GLU A 42 12.88 24.01 -22.87
N GLY A 43 12.36 24.76 -23.85
CA GLY A 43 13.05 25.84 -24.54
C GLY A 43 12.06 26.79 -25.19
N SER A 44 12.09 28.02 -24.76
CA SER A 44 11.30 29.18 -25.18
C SER A 44 11.36 29.40 -26.70
N GLY A 45 10.19 29.58 -27.34
CA GLY A 45 10.11 30.04 -28.72
C GLY A 45 8.67 30.29 -29.17
N GLN A 46 8.41 31.47 -29.67
CA GLN A 46 7.11 31.95 -30.16
C GLN A 46 6.52 31.07 -31.26
N PRO A 47 5.19 31.02 -31.43
CA PRO A 47 4.56 30.23 -32.48
C PRO A 47 4.78 30.87 -33.85
N VAL A 48 5.42 30.11 -34.74
CA VAL A 48 5.53 30.40 -36.16
C VAL A 48 4.26 29.85 -36.82
N ALA A 49 3.54 30.70 -37.52
CA ALA A 49 2.45 30.29 -38.39
C ALA A 49 3.00 29.42 -39.53
N VAL A 50 2.55 28.20 -39.66
CA VAL A 50 2.84 27.33 -40.82
C VAL A 50 1.65 27.43 -41.76
N GLU A 51 1.83 28.14 -42.85
CA GLU A 51 0.98 28.03 -44.02
C GLU A 51 1.15 26.64 -44.66
N THR A 52 0.08 25.87 -44.67
CA THR A 52 0.06 24.60 -45.41
C THR A 52 -0.50 24.87 -46.82
N GLN A 53 0.38 24.94 -47.80
CA GLN A 53 -0.04 24.91 -49.20
C GLN A 53 -0.57 23.52 -49.55
N VAL A 54 -1.82 23.44 -49.95
CA VAL A 54 -2.42 22.27 -50.56
C VAL A 54 -2.22 22.41 -52.07
N THR A 55 -1.33 21.61 -52.65
CA THR A 55 -1.19 21.48 -54.11
C THR A 55 -2.29 20.59 -54.66
N ALA A 56 -3.26 21.16 -55.31
CA ALA A 56 -4.22 20.44 -56.16
C ALA A 56 -3.61 20.20 -57.55
N THR A 57 -3.56 18.94 -57.97
CA THR A 57 -3.19 18.56 -59.34
C THR A 57 -4.44 18.56 -60.21
N SER A 58 -4.37 19.38 -61.24
CA SER A 58 -4.98 19.37 -62.57
C SER A 58 -6.50 19.42 -62.73
N GLY A 59 -6.94 20.50 -63.33
CA GLY A 59 -8.05 20.59 -64.31
C GLY A 59 -9.31 21.28 -63.81
N ASP A 60 -9.32 22.53 -63.90
CA ASP A 60 -10.24 23.47 -64.52
C ASP A 60 -10.29 24.83 -63.79
N ALA A 61 -10.21 25.86 -64.66
CA ALA A 61 -10.51 27.27 -64.48
C ALA A 61 -10.46 27.87 -63.05
N ALA A 62 -9.46 28.68 -62.78
CA ALA A 62 -9.37 29.61 -61.68
C ALA A 62 -10.64 30.49 -61.60
N ARG A 63 -11.53 30.13 -60.66
CA ARG A 63 -12.45 31.08 -60.05
C ARG A 63 -11.88 31.41 -58.67
N SER A 64 -11.49 32.65 -58.45
CA SER A 64 -11.22 33.22 -57.14
C SER A 64 -12.47 33.03 -56.28
N SER A 65 -12.46 32.08 -55.35
CA SER A 65 -13.52 31.95 -54.35
C SER A 65 -13.35 33.07 -53.33
N VAL A 66 -13.88 34.22 -53.59
CA VAL A 66 -14.20 35.21 -52.57
C VAL A 66 -15.37 34.60 -51.81
N SER A 67 -15.15 34.12 -50.59
CA SER A 67 -16.22 33.67 -49.69
C SER A 67 -17.12 34.85 -49.37
N TYR A 68 -18.27 34.93 -49.98
CA TYR A 68 -19.29 35.94 -49.70
C TYR A 68 -20.20 35.44 -48.54
N SER A 69 -19.65 35.25 -47.38
CA SER A 69 -20.49 35.02 -46.21
C SER A 69 -20.73 36.36 -45.50
N LYS A 70 -21.97 36.68 -45.22
CA LYS A 70 -22.37 38.03 -44.72
C LYS A 70 -23.45 37.93 -43.66
N LEU A 71 -23.28 38.69 -42.56
CA LEU A 71 -24.33 38.92 -41.57
C LEU A 71 -25.26 40.03 -42.07
N VAL A 72 -26.51 39.69 -42.35
CA VAL A 72 -27.51 40.60 -42.91
C VAL A 72 -28.69 40.79 -41.94
N LYS A 73 -29.15 42.02 -41.74
CA LYS A 73 -30.34 42.35 -40.99
C LYS A 73 -31.60 42.26 -41.85
N GLU A 74 -32.54 41.39 -41.47
CA GLU A 74 -33.84 41.29 -42.12
C GLU A 74 -34.95 41.46 -41.06
N GLY A 75 -35.71 42.54 -41.20
CA GLY A 75 -36.74 42.88 -40.22
C GLY A 75 -36.13 43.05 -38.81
N SER A 76 -36.62 42.27 -37.87
CA SER A 76 -36.18 42.30 -36.47
C SER A 76 -34.97 41.44 -36.13
N TYR A 77 -34.42 40.64 -37.05
CA TYR A 77 -33.37 39.70 -36.78
C TYR A 77 -32.19 39.81 -37.75
N TYR A 78 -31.08 39.17 -37.41
CA TYR A 78 -29.89 39.02 -38.24
C TYR A 78 -29.78 37.57 -38.71
N TYR A 79 -29.33 37.39 -39.95
CA TYR A 79 -29.15 36.07 -40.62
C TYR A 79 -27.78 36.00 -41.27
N LEU A 80 -27.22 34.80 -41.30
CA LEU A 80 -26.03 34.52 -42.10
C LEU A 80 -26.42 34.15 -43.52
N TYR A 81 -25.69 34.69 -44.50
CA TYR A 81 -25.80 34.37 -45.91
C TYR A 81 -24.44 33.85 -46.40
N ASP A 82 -24.45 32.78 -47.19
CA ASP A 82 -23.32 32.32 -47.96
C ASP A 82 -23.57 32.56 -49.47
N GLU A 83 -22.73 31.97 -50.33
CA GLU A 83 -22.86 32.10 -51.79
C GLU A 83 -24.14 31.43 -52.35
N TYR A 84 -24.79 30.56 -51.57
CA TYR A 84 -26.03 29.86 -51.94
C TYR A 84 -27.28 30.52 -51.37
N GLY A 85 -27.12 31.53 -50.56
CA GLY A 85 -28.22 32.26 -49.95
C GLY A 85 -28.24 32.26 -48.43
N LYS A 86 -29.43 32.39 -47.87
CA LYS A 86 -29.62 32.37 -46.42
C LYS A 86 -29.35 31.01 -45.81
N MET A 87 -28.47 30.97 -44.80
CA MET A 87 -28.18 29.75 -44.07
C MET A 87 -29.37 29.29 -43.23
N ASP A 88 -29.79 28.03 -43.36
CA ASP A 88 -30.88 27.38 -42.62
C ASP A 88 -30.36 26.26 -41.72
N LEU A 89 -29.31 26.56 -40.94
CA LEU A 89 -28.66 25.64 -40.02
C LEU A 89 -29.03 25.99 -38.59
N ASP A 90 -29.34 24.97 -37.76
CA ASP A 90 -29.51 25.13 -36.31
C ASP A 90 -28.19 24.78 -35.61
N GLY A 91 -27.67 25.72 -34.81
CA GLY A 91 -26.41 25.53 -34.08
C GLY A 91 -25.34 26.58 -34.39
N TRP A 92 -24.09 26.19 -34.12
CA TRP A 92 -22.94 27.07 -34.33
C TRP A 92 -22.38 27.00 -35.74
N VAL A 93 -22.02 28.17 -36.25
CA VAL A 93 -21.35 28.36 -37.57
C VAL A 93 -20.20 29.32 -37.38
N GLU A 94 -19.02 28.95 -37.85
CA GLU A 94 -17.85 29.85 -37.91
C GLU A 94 -17.82 30.61 -39.22
N LEU A 95 -17.56 31.90 -39.14
CA LEU A 95 -17.33 32.78 -40.29
C LEU A 95 -16.26 33.82 -39.93
N ASP A 96 -15.16 33.83 -40.68
CA ASP A 96 -14.02 34.75 -40.50
C ASP A 96 -13.47 34.76 -39.06
N GLY A 97 -13.39 33.58 -38.44
CA GLY A 97 -12.90 33.39 -37.05
C GLY A 97 -13.89 33.85 -35.95
N VAL A 98 -15.11 34.18 -36.31
CA VAL A 98 -16.20 34.52 -35.40
C VAL A 98 -17.23 33.41 -35.42
N GLU A 99 -17.69 32.98 -34.26
CA GLU A 99 -18.68 31.92 -34.06
C GLU A 99 -20.10 32.52 -33.89
N TYR A 100 -21.03 32.07 -34.71
CA TYR A 100 -22.43 32.52 -34.73
C TYR A 100 -23.34 31.33 -34.36
N TYR A 101 -24.26 31.53 -33.42
CA TYR A 101 -25.28 30.55 -33.08
C TYR A 101 -26.61 30.90 -33.71
N LEU A 102 -27.07 30.05 -34.64
CA LEU A 102 -28.34 30.16 -35.32
C LEU A 102 -29.39 29.29 -34.66
N GLN A 103 -30.63 29.78 -34.57
CA GLN A 103 -31.69 29.05 -33.89
C GLN A 103 -32.88 28.80 -34.81
N GLU A 104 -33.22 27.52 -35.03
CA GLU A 104 -34.33 27.08 -35.89
C GLU A 104 -35.68 27.73 -35.48
N SER A 105 -35.99 27.72 -34.16
CA SER A 105 -37.24 28.34 -33.65
C SER A 105 -37.37 29.83 -33.93
N LYS A 106 -36.32 30.49 -34.38
CA LYS A 106 -36.26 31.87 -34.86
C LYS A 106 -35.99 31.98 -36.35
N LYS A 107 -36.38 30.93 -37.13
CA LYS A 107 -36.17 30.82 -38.57
C LYS A 107 -34.70 30.98 -38.95
N TYR A 108 -33.82 30.34 -38.14
CA TYR A 108 -32.34 30.36 -38.30
C TYR A 108 -31.71 31.75 -38.12
N ALA A 109 -32.36 32.61 -37.34
CA ALA A 109 -31.75 33.88 -36.96
C ALA A 109 -30.53 33.67 -36.05
N VAL A 110 -29.53 34.55 -36.19
CA VAL A 110 -28.38 34.60 -35.30
C VAL A 110 -28.83 35.18 -33.95
N ILE A 111 -28.71 34.37 -32.91
CA ILE A 111 -29.10 34.76 -31.54
C ILE A 111 -27.91 34.95 -30.61
N ARG A 112 -26.70 34.47 -31.02
CA ARG A 112 -25.47 34.67 -30.26
C ARG A 112 -24.28 34.81 -31.22
N ILE A 113 -23.35 35.66 -30.82
CA ILE A 113 -22.05 35.86 -31.50
C ILE A 113 -20.96 35.68 -30.44
N TYR A 114 -19.97 34.84 -30.75
CA TYR A 114 -18.76 34.69 -29.96
C TYR A 114 -17.56 35.03 -30.86
N ASP A 115 -16.79 36.02 -30.45
CA ASP A 115 -15.52 36.38 -31.07
C ASP A 115 -14.37 35.89 -30.21
N PRO A 116 -13.69 34.78 -30.60
CA PRO A 116 -12.56 34.22 -29.87
C PRO A 116 -11.35 35.17 -29.81
N SER A 117 -11.13 35.98 -30.83
CA SER A 117 -9.99 36.89 -30.93
C SER A 117 -10.17 38.09 -29.99
N ALA A 118 -11.34 38.67 -29.96
CA ALA A 118 -11.71 39.70 -29.00
C ALA A 118 -11.98 39.14 -27.60
N GLY A 119 -12.24 37.83 -27.47
CA GLY A 119 -12.66 37.18 -26.22
C GLY A 119 -14.00 37.74 -25.69
N THR A 120 -14.97 37.98 -26.60
CA THR A 120 -16.26 38.55 -26.25
C THR A 120 -17.42 37.70 -26.75
N CYS A 121 -18.53 37.71 -26.00
CA CYS A 121 -19.77 37.05 -26.41
C CYS A 121 -20.95 38.01 -26.26
N SER A 122 -21.86 38.00 -27.22
CA SER A 122 -23.04 38.85 -27.24
C SER A 122 -24.28 38.04 -27.62
N ASP A 123 -25.40 38.30 -26.94
CA ASP A 123 -26.68 37.68 -27.25
C ASP A 123 -27.61 38.72 -27.89
N TYR A 124 -28.41 38.26 -28.85
CA TYR A 124 -29.40 39.11 -29.50
C TYR A 124 -30.53 39.47 -28.55
N ASN A 125 -30.79 40.77 -28.44
CA ASN A 125 -31.88 41.33 -27.65
C ASN A 125 -33.01 41.77 -28.58
N ALA A 126 -34.09 40.98 -28.62
CA ALA A 126 -35.23 41.26 -29.47
C ALA A 126 -35.97 42.57 -29.16
N LYS A 127 -35.81 43.12 -27.95
CA LYS A 127 -36.43 44.39 -27.56
C LYS A 127 -35.70 45.60 -28.14
N THR A 128 -34.37 45.49 -28.23
CA THR A 128 -33.54 46.61 -28.74
C THR A 128 -33.14 46.43 -30.18
N GLY A 129 -33.30 45.23 -30.74
CA GLY A 129 -32.82 44.86 -32.09
C GLY A 129 -31.30 44.88 -32.25
N LYS A 130 -30.55 44.73 -31.13
CA LYS A 130 -29.07 44.77 -31.08
C LYS A 130 -28.53 43.56 -30.33
N PHE A 131 -27.22 43.31 -30.51
CA PHE A 131 -26.47 42.33 -29.75
C PHE A 131 -25.94 42.99 -28.46
N ASP A 132 -26.37 42.47 -27.30
CA ASP A 132 -25.92 42.92 -25.99
C ASP A 132 -24.78 42.04 -25.51
N GLN A 133 -23.66 42.62 -25.14
CA GLN A 133 -22.49 41.90 -24.66
C GLN A 133 -22.77 41.18 -23.32
N ARG A 134 -22.36 39.95 -23.24
CA ARG A 134 -22.51 39.14 -22.01
C ARG A 134 -21.43 39.54 -21.00
N LYS A 135 -21.86 40.12 -19.88
CA LYS A 135 -21.02 40.58 -18.78
C LYS A 135 -21.37 39.87 -17.50
N ASN A 136 -20.37 39.59 -16.65
CA ASN A 136 -20.54 38.84 -15.40
C ASN A 136 -21.32 37.52 -15.60
N ALA A 137 -21.15 36.85 -16.75
CA ALA A 137 -22.01 35.78 -17.22
C ALA A 137 -21.26 34.50 -17.44
N LEU A 138 -21.92 33.37 -17.20
CA LEU A 138 -21.51 32.06 -17.58
C LEU A 138 -22.30 31.64 -18.82
N VAL A 139 -21.60 31.41 -19.93
CA VAL A 139 -22.22 31.17 -21.25
C VAL A 139 -21.70 29.84 -21.82
N ARG A 140 -22.60 29.05 -22.35
CA ARG A 140 -22.24 27.82 -23.10
C ARG A 140 -21.91 28.18 -24.54
N LEU A 141 -20.71 27.75 -25.01
CA LEU A 141 -20.23 28.08 -26.35
C LEU A 141 -20.20 26.83 -27.28
N VAL A 142 -19.56 26.95 -28.41
CA VAL A 142 -19.53 26.01 -29.54
C VAL A 142 -19.12 24.60 -29.15
N ASP A 143 -18.17 24.44 -28.25
CA ASP A 143 -17.68 23.13 -27.75
C ASP A 143 -18.55 22.54 -26.61
N ASN A 144 -19.71 23.13 -26.40
CA ASN A 144 -20.64 22.77 -25.31
C ASN A 144 -20.11 22.99 -23.89
N ARG A 145 -18.92 23.56 -23.71
CA ARG A 145 -18.43 24.00 -22.40
C ARG A 145 -18.98 25.36 -22.03
N TYR A 146 -19.06 25.61 -20.72
CA TYR A 146 -19.34 26.93 -20.21
C TYR A 146 -18.07 27.77 -20.15
N TYR A 147 -18.22 29.07 -20.42
CA TYR A 147 -17.18 30.08 -20.36
C TYR A 147 -17.65 31.26 -19.52
N ARG A 148 -16.77 31.83 -18.71
CA ARG A 148 -17.10 32.99 -17.89
C ARG A 148 -16.58 34.26 -18.52
N PHE A 149 -17.47 35.25 -18.63
CA PHE A 149 -17.15 36.60 -19.07
C PHE A 149 -17.20 37.54 -17.86
N ASP A 150 -16.19 38.41 -17.72
CA ASP A 150 -16.05 39.35 -16.62
C ASP A 150 -17.02 40.53 -16.69
N GLY A 151 -16.86 41.53 -15.78
CA GLY A 151 -17.68 42.76 -15.77
C GLY A 151 -17.51 43.65 -17.01
N ASN A 152 -16.41 43.49 -17.74
CA ASN A 152 -16.15 44.20 -18.99
C ASN A 152 -16.58 43.37 -20.22
N GLY A 153 -17.12 42.17 -20.02
CA GLY A 153 -17.54 41.25 -21.09
C GLY A 153 -16.39 40.50 -21.75
N LYS A 154 -15.23 40.45 -21.11
CA LYS A 154 -14.07 39.71 -21.59
C LYS A 154 -14.02 38.30 -21.01
N LEU A 155 -13.58 37.33 -21.85
CA LEU A 155 -13.38 35.96 -21.44
C LEU A 155 -12.27 35.84 -20.37
N GLU A 156 -12.62 35.30 -19.22
CA GLU A 156 -11.66 35.00 -18.17
C GLU A 156 -10.91 33.68 -18.51
N LYS A 157 -9.56 33.75 -18.56
CA LYS A 157 -8.69 32.60 -18.89
C LYS A 157 -7.86 32.08 -17.71
N GLN A 158 -7.86 32.76 -16.55
CA GLN A 158 -7.11 32.32 -15.38
C GLN A 158 -7.65 30.95 -14.89
N SER A 159 -6.83 29.91 -14.94
CA SER A 159 -7.21 28.58 -14.48
C SER A 159 -7.41 28.49 -12.98
N GLY A 160 -8.29 27.60 -12.56
CA GLY A 160 -8.53 27.32 -11.14
C GLY A 160 -10.00 27.31 -10.74
N TRP A 161 -10.22 27.06 -9.44
CA TRP A 161 -11.54 27.07 -8.86
C TRP A 161 -12.02 28.48 -8.54
N TYR A 162 -13.24 28.79 -8.92
CA TYR A 162 -13.93 30.03 -8.50
C TYR A 162 -15.37 29.75 -8.04
N THR A 163 -15.91 30.63 -7.24
CA THR A 163 -17.29 30.55 -6.77
C THR A 163 -18.24 31.22 -7.78
N VAL A 164 -19.17 30.44 -8.32
CA VAL A 164 -20.23 30.94 -9.18
C VAL A 164 -21.31 31.64 -8.32
N ASN A 165 -21.71 30.96 -7.22
CA ASN A 165 -22.60 31.49 -6.18
C ASN A 165 -22.40 30.67 -4.88
N GLY A 166 -23.19 30.90 -3.83
CA GLY A 166 -23.07 30.24 -2.53
C GLY A 166 -23.24 28.71 -2.55
N SER A 167 -23.84 28.17 -3.62
CA SER A 167 -24.09 26.72 -3.79
C SER A 167 -23.39 26.09 -4.99
N LYS A 168 -22.64 26.87 -5.77
CA LYS A 168 -21.99 26.36 -7.00
C LYS A 168 -20.59 26.93 -7.16
N MET A 169 -19.66 26.05 -7.44
CA MET A 169 -18.28 26.35 -7.81
C MET A 169 -17.97 25.77 -9.19
N ALA A 170 -17.06 26.39 -9.92
CA ALA A 170 -16.61 25.93 -11.22
C ALA A 170 -15.08 25.88 -11.28
N TYR A 171 -14.53 24.89 -11.99
CA TYR A 171 -13.11 24.78 -12.31
C TYR A 171 -12.88 25.15 -13.77
N ARG A 172 -12.14 26.23 -13.98
CA ARG A 172 -11.77 26.73 -15.30
C ARG A 172 -10.39 26.21 -15.69
N GLY A 173 -10.29 25.71 -16.93
CA GLY A 173 -9.02 25.36 -17.57
C GLY A 173 -8.25 26.61 -18.03
N ALA A 174 -7.00 26.39 -18.50
CA ALA A 174 -6.15 27.47 -19.01
C ALA A 174 -6.69 28.09 -20.32
N ASP A 175 -7.52 27.35 -21.05
CA ASP A 175 -8.23 27.79 -22.26
C ASP A 175 -9.48 28.66 -21.96
N GLY A 176 -9.82 28.84 -20.71
CA GLY A 176 -11.01 29.56 -20.25
C GLY A 176 -12.27 28.70 -20.14
N GLY A 177 -12.28 27.49 -20.68
CA GLY A 177 -13.40 26.57 -20.62
C GLY A 177 -13.59 25.97 -19.21
N ILE A 178 -14.83 25.80 -18.79
CA ILE A 178 -15.15 25.17 -17.53
C ILE A 178 -15.07 23.66 -17.68
N ASN A 179 -14.15 23.02 -16.95
CA ASN A 179 -13.92 21.58 -17.01
C ASN A 179 -14.70 20.83 -15.93
N ALA A 180 -15.13 21.50 -14.86
CA ALA A 180 -15.92 20.86 -13.82
C ALA A 180 -16.81 21.86 -13.04
N PHE A 181 -17.88 21.31 -12.49
CA PHE A 181 -18.73 21.98 -11.51
C PHE A 181 -18.81 21.19 -10.22
N ALA A 182 -18.84 21.90 -9.08
CA ALA A 182 -19.26 21.36 -7.79
C ALA A 182 -20.53 22.12 -7.36
N GLU A 183 -21.62 21.39 -7.23
CA GLU A 183 -22.94 21.95 -6.89
C GLU A 183 -23.42 21.39 -5.56
N LYS A 184 -23.90 22.25 -4.67
CA LYS A 184 -24.41 21.85 -3.36
C LYS A 184 -25.81 21.28 -3.49
N SER A 185 -26.03 20.08 -2.94
CA SER A 185 -27.35 19.46 -2.79
C SER A 185 -27.58 19.19 -1.30
N GLY A 186 -28.32 20.07 -0.64
CA GLY A 186 -28.45 20.07 0.82
C GLY A 186 -27.09 20.25 1.52
N ALA A 187 -26.73 19.34 2.40
CA ALA A 187 -25.45 19.34 3.12
C ALA A 187 -24.28 18.72 2.32
N ARG A 188 -24.52 18.19 1.14
CA ARG A 188 -23.56 17.45 0.32
C ARG A 188 -23.26 18.18 -0.99
N TRP A 189 -22.16 17.79 -1.63
CA TRP A 189 -21.78 18.26 -2.96
C TRP A 189 -22.01 17.17 -4.00
N VAL A 190 -22.39 17.57 -5.22
CA VAL A 190 -22.36 16.79 -6.45
C VAL A 190 -21.30 17.38 -7.34
N TYR A 191 -20.45 16.54 -7.91
CA TYR A 191 -19.36 16.96 -8.80
C TYR A 191 -19.64 16.47 -10.22
N LYS A 192 -19.53 17.38 -11.19
CA LYS A 192 -19.74 17.11 -12.60
C LYS A 192 -18.46 17.46 -13.37
N GLU A 193 -17.99 16.57 -14.20
CA GLU A 193 -16.87 16.80 -15.13
C GLU A 193 -17.38 16.88 -16.55
N PHE A 194 -16.77 17.77 -17.32
CA PHE A 194 -16.99 17.85 -18.76
C PHE A 194 -16.41 16.60 -19.43
N ASN A 195 -17.21 15.93 -20.26
CA ASN A 195 -16.83 14.75 -20.98
C ASN A 195 -16.97 15.01 -22.48
N ASN A 196 -15.84 15.22 -23.16
CA ASN A 196 -15.78 15.42 -24.61
C ASN A 196 -15.74 14.12 -25.43
N ALA A 197 -15.73 12.93 -24.78
CA ALA A 197 -15.77 11.64 -25.49
C ALA A 197 -17.16 11.29 -26.04
N VAL A 198 -18.19 12.06 -25.70
CA VAL A 198 -19.52 11.98 -26.28
C VAL A 198 -19.70 13.08 -27.33
N PHE A 199 -20.43 12.76 -28.42
CA PHE A 199 -20.76 13.74 -29.44
C PHE A 199 -21.44 14.97 -28.79
N ASN A 200 -20.94 16.16 -29.09
CA ASN A 200 -21.33 17.45 -28.51
C ASN A 200 -20.95 17.68 -27.04
N GLY A 201 -20.14 16.84 -26.40
CA GLY A 201 -19.67 17.00 -25.03
C GLY A 201 -20.77 17.34 -24.00
N ASP A 202 -20.63 16.90 -22.77
CA ASP A 202 -21.54 17.34 -21.69
C ASP A 202 -20.89 17.11 -20.30
N TYR A 203 -21.52 17.70 -19.26
CA TYR A 203 -21.08 17.53 -17.88
C TYR A 203 -21.73 16.29 -17.26
N LYS A 204 -20.89 15.29 -16.92
CA LYS A 204 -21.35 14.05 -16.28
C LYS A 204 -21.03 14.04 -14.80
N ILE A 205 -21.96 13.50 -14.02
CA ILE A 205 -21.78 13.29 -12.58
C ILE A 205 -20.65 12.29 -12.35
N VAL A 206 -19.73 12.64 -11.48
CA VAL A 206 -18.63 11.80 -11.05
C VAL A 206 -19.10 10.89 -9.93
N THR A 207 -18.85 9.57 -10.09
CA THR A 207 -19.25 8.55 -9.12
C THR A 207 -18.06 7.71 -8.68
N SER A 208 -18.15 7.11 -7.48
CA SER A 208 -17.22 6.11 -6.94
C SER A 208 -15.75 6.52 -6.94
N ARG A 209 -15.44 7.81 -6.78
CA ARG A 209 -14.07 8.31 -6.79
C ARG A 209 -13.85 9.61 -6.03
N TRP A 210 -12.58 9.91 -5.79
CA TRP A 210 -12.15 11.17 -5.19
C TRP A 210 -12.00 12.28 -6.22
N ARG A 211 -12.32 13.53 -5.79
CA ARG A 211 -12.01 14.74 -6.54
C ARG A 211 -11.49 15.82 -5.59
N GLN A 212 -10.57 16.62 -6.09
CA GLN A 212 -10.06 17.78 -5.39
C GLN A 212 -10.89 19.01 -5.80
N ILE A 213 -11.38 19.76 -4.79
CA ILE A 213 -12.06 21.04 -4.97
C ILE A 213 -11.31 22.05 -4.10
N LYS A 214 -10.63 23.00 -4.72
CA LYS A 214 -9.62 23.85 -4.06
C LYS A 214 -8.57 22.95 -3.36
N GLU A 215 -8.27 23.23 -2.10
CA GLU A 215 -7.30 22.49 -1.29
C GLU A 215 -7.84 21.20 -0.65
N ASN A 216 -9.14 20.92 -0.78
CA ASN A 216 -9.79 19.82 -0.08
C ASN A 216 -10.16 18.67 -1.01
N TYR A 217 -10.24 17.44 -0.46
CA TYR A 217 -10.58 16.24 -1.21
C TYR A 217 -11.96 15.71 -0.81
N TYR A 218 -12.75 15.33 -1.81
CA TYR A 218 -14.12 14.86 -1.67
C TYR A 218 -14.29 13.51 -2.34
N PHE A 219 -14.84 12.53 -1.63
CA PHE A 219 -15.19 11.25 -2.20
C PHE A 219 -16.67 11.20 -2.55
N PHE A 220 -16.98 10.85 -3.79
CA PHE A 220 -18.32 10.70 -4.32
C PHE A 220 -18.69 9.23 -4.41
N ASN A 221 -19.86 8.84 -3.90
CA ASN A 221 -20.37 7.47 -3.94
C ASN A 221 -20.91 7.10 -5.33
N SER A 222 -21.51 5.90 -5.46
CA SER A 222 -22.11 5.44 -6.71
C SER A 222 -23.31 6.28 -7.19
N ALA A 223 -23.96 7.00 -6.29
CA ALA A 223 -25.03 7.94 -6.62
C ALA A 223 -24.52 9.37 -6.98
N GLY A 224 -23.20 9.57 -6.96
CA GLY A 224 -22.59 10.89 -7.26
C GLY A 224 -22.66 11.88 -6.11
N GLU A 225 -23.02 11.43 -4.92
CA GLU A 225 -23.12 12.28 -3.74
C GLU A 225 -21.84 12.18 -2.90
N ASN A 226 -21.34 13.28 -2.40
CA ASN A 226 -20.17 13.27 -1.57
C ASN A 226 -20.47 12.70 -0.17
N THR A 227 -19.69 11.66 0.21
CA THR A 227 -19.85 10.94 1.47
C THR A 227 -18.64 11.03 2.38
N ARG A 228 -17.51 11.53 1.87
CA ARG A 228 -16.31 11.78 2.67
C ARG A 228 -15.61 13.04 2.24
N ILE A 229 -15.10 13.81 3.21
CA ILE A 229 -14.29 15.01 2.97
C ILE A 229 -12.99 14.89 3.77
N TYR A 230 -11.87 15.17 3.11
CA TYR A 230 -10.57 15.31 3.76
C TYR A 230 -10.04 16.73 3.59
N TYR A 231 -9.71 17.36 4.72
CA TYR A 231 -9.12 18.70 4.82
C TYR A 231 -7.62 18.58 5.13
N PRO A 232 -6.72 18.73 4.15
CA PRO A 232 -5.27 18.56 4.34
C PRO A 232 -4.65 19.52 5.34
N SER A 233 -5.04 20.80 5.29
CA SER A 233 -4.54 21.86 6.18
C SER A 233 -4.79 21.55 7.65
N GLY A 234 -6.00 21.09 7.98
CA GLY A 234 -6.37 20.66 9.33
C GLY A 234 -6.07 19.19 9.64
N ARG A 235 -5.63 18.42 8.65
CA ARG A 235 -5.44 16.96 8.74
C ARG A 235 -6.66 16.22 9.28
N LYS A 236 -7.89 16.66 8.89
CA LYS A 236 -9.16 16.17 9.41
C LYS A 236 -9.96 15.46 8.32
N CYS A 237 -10.62 14.35 8.68
CA CYS A 237 -11.51 13.61 7.79
C CYS A 237 -12.90 13.50 8.40
N TYR A 238 -13.92 13.66 7.57
CA TYR A 238 -15.32 13.58 7.93
C TYR A 238 -16.05 12.61 7.01
N ASP A 239 -16.93 11.79 7.57
CA ASP A 239 -17.89 10.98 6.82
C ASP A 239 -19.29 11.53 7.00
N TYR A 240 -20.12 11.46 5.95
CA TYR A 240 -21.52 11.77 6.04
C TYR A 240 -22.30 10.54 6.52
N SER A 241 -22.94 10.67 7.68
CA SER A 241 -23.69 9.59 8.31
C SER A 241 -24.88 10.17 9.08
N ALA A 242 -26.04 9.52 9.00
CA ALA A 242 -27.26 9.92 9.68
C ALA A 242 -27.61 11.42 9.47
N GLY A 243 -27.53 11.90 8.23
CA GLY A 243 -27.90 13.27 7.87
C GLY A 243 -26.89 14.36 8.23
N ARG A 244 -25.72 14.01 8.75
CA ARG A 244 -24.71 14.99 9.19
C ARG A 244 -23.27 14.53 8.89
N TRP A 245 -22.35 15.49 8.91
CA TRP A 245 -20.91 15.25 8.84
C TRP A 245 -20.35 14.88 10.20
N VAL A 246 -19.74 13.67 10.29
CA VAL A 246 -19.14 13.13 11.52
C VAL A 246 -17.64 13.04 11.33
N ARG A 247 -16.90 13.67 12.25
CA ARG A 247 -15.43 13.62 12.25
C ARG A 247 -14.93 12.23 12.60
N ARG A 248 -14.00 11.70 11.81
CA ARG A 248 -13.31 10.44 12.10
C ARG A 248 -12.35 10.60 13.26
N LYS A 249 -12.47 9.68 14.23
CA LYS A 249 -11.62 9.60 15.41
C LYS A 249 -11.27 8.14 15.69
N ASN A 250 -10.10 7.88 16.29
CA ASN A 250 -9.62 6.54 16.65
C ASN A 250 -9.90 5.51 15.55
N SER A 251 -9.56 5.82 14.31
CA SER A 251 -9.92 4.99 13.17
C SER A 251 -8.96 5.15 12.01
N ILE A 252 -8.96 4.15 11.11
CA ILE A 252 -8.27 4.24 9.84
C ILE A 252 -9.29 4.42 8.70
N CYS A 253 -8.89 5.11 7.65
CA CYS A 253 -9.63 5.14 6.39
C CYS A 253 -8.70 5.39 5.20
N THR A 254 -9.14 4.94 4.02
CA THR A 254 -8.50 5.31 2.76
C THR A 254 -8.79 6.75 2.40
N LEU A 255 -7.79 7.44 1.84
CA LEU A 255 -7.94 8.75 1.26
C LEU A 255 -7.74 8.72 -0.27
N TYR A 256 -7.67 9.89 -0.88
CA TYR A 256 -7.64 10.15 -2.32
C TYR A 256 -6.52 9.42 -3.11
N ASN A 257 -5.45 9.01 -2.44
CA ASN A 257 -4.32 8.29 -3.03
C ASN A 257 -4.37 6.77 -2.76
N ASN A 258 -5.53 6.26 -2.38
CA ASN A 258 -5.77 4.84 -2.07
C ASN A 258 -4.89 4.25 -0.95
N LYS A 259 -4.36 5.10 -0.05
CA LYS A 259 -3.59 4.68 1.13
C LYS A 259 -4.46 4.84 2.38
N TYR A 260 -4.24 3.97 3.38
CA TYR A 260 -4.88 4.08 4.69
C TYR A 260 -4.15 5.09 5.57
N TYR A 261 -4.93 5.88 6.30
CA TYR A 261 -4.42 6.86 7.25
C TYR A 261 -5.09 6.69 8.60
N TYR A 262 -4.32 6.89 9.67
CA TYR A 262 -4.81 6.84 11.03
C TYR A 262 -5.18 8.23 11.54
N PHE A 263 -6.36 8.33 12.14
CA PHE A 263 -6.88 9.51 12.82
C PHE A 263 -7.00 9.21 14.31
N ASP A 264 -6.33 10.01 15.14
CA ASP A 264 -6.28 9.84 16.60
C ASP A 264 -7.61 10.17 17.31
N ALA A 265 -7.60 10.18 18.65
CA ALA A 265 -8.77 10.52 19.48
C ALA A 265 -9.26 11.96 19.23
N SER A 266 -8.37 12.87 18.87
CA SER A 266 -8.73 14.23 18.46
C SER A 266 -9.35 14.29 17.07
N GLY A 267 -9.24 13.22 16.28
CA GLY A 267 -9.61 13.12 14.87
C GLY A 267 -8.62 13.81 13.95
N THR A 268 -7.36 13.96 14.37
CA THR A 268 -6.28 14.49 13.55
C THR A 268 -5.48 13.35 12.93
N ARG A 269 -5.16 13.46 11.63
CA ARG A 269 -4.31 12.47 10.96
C ARG A 269 -2.92 12.45 11.59
N VAL A 270 -2.50 11.29 12.05
CA VAL A 270 -1.19 11.07 12.65
C VAL A 270 -0.12 10.98 11.55
N THR A 271 0.96 11.72 11.72
CA THR A 271 2.09 11.75 10.78
C THR A 271 3.37 11.14 11.34
N THR A 272 3.43 10.93 12.65
CA THR A 272 4.60 10.31 13.31
C THR A 272 4.61 8.82 13.08
N ALA A 273 5.73 8.29 12.56
CA ALA A 273 5.92 6.87 12.35
C ALA A 273 5.85 6.06 13.66
N GLY A 274 5.56 4.77 13.52
CA GLY A 274 5.50 3.83 14.63
C GLY A 274 4.12 3.21 14.86
N TRP A 275 4.07 2.27 15.80
CA TRP A 275 2.82 1.61 16.19
C TRP A 275 1.91 2.55 16.97
N LYS A 276 0.62 2.52 16.64
CA LYS A 276 -0.45 3.29 17.29
C LYS A 276 -1.56 2.34 17.70
N GLN A 277 -2.04 2.49 18.92
CA GLN A 277 -3.17 1.69 19.42
C GLN A 277 -4.47 2.36 18.97
N LEU A 278 -5.30 1.61 18.24
CA LEU A 278 -6.66 2.03 17.89
C LEU A 278 -7.66 1.70 19.00
N SER A 279 -7.50 0.52 19.57
CA SER A 279 -8.35 -0.01 20.64
C SER A 279 -7.57 -1.06 21.45
N ALA A 280 -8.18 -1.60 22.50
CA ALA A 280 -7.59 -2.73 23.26
C ALA A 280 -7.34 -3.98 22.40
N LYS A 281 -7.96 -4.05 21.21
CA LYS A 281 -7.88 -5.20 20.30
C LYS A 281 -7.26 -4.86 18.95
N GLU A 282 -6.66 -3.67 18.80
CA GLU A 282 -6.16 -3.26 17.49
C GLU A 282 -5.00 -2.28 17.57
N TYR A 283 -3.95 -2.55 16.79
CA TYR A 283 -2.81 -1.67 16.55
C TYR A 283 -2.61 -1.47 15.05
N VAL A 284 -2.13 -0.30 14.66
CA VAL A 284 -1.72 0.01 13.30
C VAL A 284 -0.33 0.62 13.28
N TYR A 285 0.45 0.30 12.25
CA TYR A 285 1.77 0.89 12.03
C TYR A 285 1.67 2.02 11.01
N VAL A 286 2.00 3.23 11.44
CA VAL A 286 2.15 4.40 10.57
C VAL A 286 3.61 4.45 10.10
N CYS A 287 3.85 4.45 8.80
CA CYS A 287 5.20 4.52 8.24
C CYS A 287 5.72 5.97 8.16
N SER A 288 7.00 6.15 7.78
CA SER A 288 7.63 7.46 7.64
C SER A 288 6.92 8.40 6.67
N SER A 289 6.26 7.87 5.63
CA SER A 289 5.41 8.63 4.71
C SER A 289 3.97 8.82 5.22
N SER A 290 3.76 8.64 6.52
CA SER A 290 2.52 9.00 7.25
C SER A 290 1.26 8.24 6.85
N HIS A 291 1.38 7.05 6.24
CA HIS A 291 0.24 6.18 5.98
C HIS A 291 0.38 4.83 6.70
N VAL A 292 -0.73 4.12 6.85
CA VAL A 292 -0.76 2.83 7.55
C VAL A 292 -0.32 1.72 6.61
N THR A 293 0.69 0.96 7.02
CA THR A 293 1.25 -0.17 6.24
C THR A 293 1.03 -1.52 6.89
N SER A 294 0.77 -1.56 8.21
CA SER A 294 0.54 -2.82 8.90
C SER A 294 -0.54 -2.67 9.98
N ARG A 295 -1.20 -3.76 10.26
CA ARG A 295 -2.27 -3.85 11.26
C ARG A 295 -2.14 -5.13 12.06
N MET A 296 -2.33 -5.02 13.38
CA MET A 296 -2.44 -6.13 14.30
C MET A 296 -3.81 -6.08 14.96
N ALA A 297 -4.65 -7.08 14.72
CA ALA A 297 -6.02 -7.10 15.21
C ALA A 297 -6.35 -8.40 15.93
N LYS A 298 -7.01 -8.31 17.10
CA LYS A 298 -7.40 -9.46 17.93
C LYS A 298 -8.81 -9.92 17.59
N SER A 299 -8.96 -11.23 17.34
CA SER A 299 -10.25 -11.89 17.21
C SER A 299 -10.27 -13.10 18.15
N GLY A 300 -11.22 -13.16 19.09
CA GLY A 300 -11.17 -14.13 20.17
C GLY A 300 -9.91 -13.94 21.02
N SER A 301 -9.11 -15.00 21.18
CA SER A 301 -7.82 -14.97 21.88
C SER A 301 -6.62 -14.69 20.97
N VAL A 302 -6.77 -14.82 19.66
CA VAL A 302 -5.68 -14.79 18.67
C VAL A 302 -5.54 -13.41 18.02
N TRP A 303 -4.29 -12.97 17.84
CA TRP A 303 -3.95 -11.79 17.05
C TRP A 303 -3.64 -12.16 15.60
N SER A 304 -4.06 -11.31 14.68
CA SER A 304 -3.76 -11.43 13.26
C SER A 304 -2.90 -10.26 12.81
N PHE A 305 -1.79 -10.55 12.18
CA PHE A 305 -0.90 -9.55 11.59
C PHE A 305 -1.13 -9.47 10.08
N THR A 306 -1.44 -8.28 9.59
CA THR A 306 -1.68 -8.02 8.17
C THR A 306 -0.84 -6.84 7.71
N SER A 307 -0.45 -6.87 6.44
CA SER A 307 0.27 -5.78 5.77
C SER A 307 -0.50 -5.28 4.56
N TRP A 308 -0.40 -3.98 4.31
CA TRP A 308 -1.00 -3.33 3.14
C TRP A 308 -0.01 -3.36 1.98
N ASN A 309 -0.30 -4.13 0.94
CA ASN A 309 0.54 -4.26 -0.25
C ASN A 309 -0.33 -4.15 -1.51
N ASN A 310 0.09 -3.36 -2.48
CA ASN A 310 -0.54 -3.24 -3.80
C ASN A 310 -2.06 -3.05 -3.77
N GLY A 311 -2.56 -2.21 -2.87
CA GLY A 311 -3.98 -1.90 -2.80
C GLY A 311 -4.84 -2.91 -2.02
N LYS A 312 -4.23 -3.91 -1.37
CA LYS A 312 -4.93 -4.95 -0.59
C LYS A 312 -4.28 -5.19 0.76
N TRP A 313 -5.09 -5.54 1.76
CA TRP A 313 -4.63 -6.15 2.99
C TRP A 313 -4.36 -7.63 2.75
N GLY A 314 -3.15 -8.08 3.06
CA GLY A 314 -2.74 -9.47 2.99
C GLY A 314 -2.11 -9.94 4.29
N LYS A 315 -1.74 -11.23 4.38
CA LYS A 315 -0.96 -11.76 5.50
C LYS A 315 0.32 -10.94 5.66
N GLY A 316 0.66 -10.59 6.88
CA GLY A 316 1.95 -9.99 7.23
C GLY A 316 3.04 -11.08 7.33
N SER A 317 4.29 -10.64 7.44
CA SER A 317 5.43 -11.56 7.63
C SER A 317 5.34 -12.30 8.96
N SER A 318 5.73 -13.58 8.96
CA SER A 318 5.89 -14.40 10.17
C SER A 318 7.05 -13.90 11.06
N GLY A 319 7.26 -14.57 12.18
CA GLY A 319 8.31 -14.29 13.15
C GLY A 319 7.94 -13.27 14.21
N TRP A 320 8.92 -12.89 15.03
CA TRP A 320 8.73 -12.02 16.18
C TRP A 320 8.41 -10.58 15.81
N LYS A 321 7.46 -9.97 16.52
CA LYS A 321 7.02 -8.56 16.35
C LYS A 321 6.91 -7.89 17.71
N THR A 322 7.59 -6.76 17.87
CA THR A 322 7.42 -5.91 19.05
C THR A 322 6.47 -4.76 18.72
N ILE A 323 5.34 -4.67 19.43
CA ILE A 323 4.26 -3.74 19.15
C ILE A 323 3.84 -3.05 20.45
N SER A 324 4.21 -1.80 20.63
CA SER A 324 3.84 -0.98 21.80
C SER A 324 4.18 -1.67 23.13
N GLY A 325 5.39 -2.24 23.25
CA GLY A 325 5.86 -2.93 24.44
C GLY A 325 5.33 -4.36 24.63
N ASN A 326 4.53 -4.86 23.71
CA ASN A 326 4.09 -6.26 23.67
C ASN A 326 4.87 -7.02 22.60
N ILE A 327 5.08 -8.31 22.79
CA ILE A 327 5.85 -9.17 21.89
C ILE A 327 4.94 -10.29 21.38
N PHE A 328 4.94 -10.50 20.07
CA PHE A 328 4.13 -11.53 19.41
C PHE A 328 5.00 -12.37 18.49
N ASN A 329 4.84 -13.69 18.53
CA ASN A 329 5.33 -14.55 17.46
C ASN A 329 4.20 -14.84 16.49
N ILE A 330 4.44 -14.62 15.20
CA ILE A 330 3.44 -14.73 14.13
C ILE A 330 3.84 -15.89 13.22
N ASN A 331 2.94 -16.84 13.02
CA ASN A 331 3.15 -17.97 12.12
C ASN A 331 2.96 -17.59 10.64
N SER A 332 3.18 -18.53 9.73
CA SER A 332 3.02 -18.38 8.28
C SER A 332 1.60 -17.97 7.85
N ASP A 333 0.58 -18.21 8.69
CA ASP A 333 -0.80 -17.79 8.42
C ASP A 333 -1.12 -16.38 8.90
N GLY A 334 -0.11 -15.68 9.41
CA GLY A 334 -0.27 -14.33 9.96
C GLY A 334 -0.98 -14.32 11.32
N LYS A 335 -0.98 -15.44 12.04
CA LYS A 335 -1.62 -15.60 13.33
C LYS A 335 -0.59 -15.69 14.45
N SER A 336 -0.93 -15.14 15.63
CA SER A 336 -0.05 -15.25 16.79
C SER A 336 -0.06 -16.65 17.37
N THR A 337 1.13 -17.19 17.62
CA THR A 337 1.38 -18.41 18.41
C THR A 337 1.89 -18.07 19.80
N VAL A 338 2.55 -16.94 19.97
CA VAL A 338 2.92 -16.38 21.27
C VAL A 338 2.44 -14.93 21.35
N ALA A 339 1.91 -14.52 22.52
CA ALA A 339 1.57 -13.14 22.84
C ALA A 339 2.01 -12.80 24.26
N TYR A 340 3.09 -12.04 24.39
CA TYR A 340 3.57 -11.52 25.66
C TYR A 340 3.17 -10.05 25.82
N TYR A 341 2.51 -9.74 26.93
CA TYR A 341 2.07 -8.39 27.29
C TYR A 341 3.03 -7.76 28.29
N GLY A 342 3.82 -6.78 27.85
CA GLY A 342 4.87 -6.18 28.66
C GLY A 342 4.37 -5.50 29.94
N SER A 343 3.23 -4.82 29.90
CA SER A 343 2.65 -4.12 31.07
C SER A 343 2.15 -5.07 32.15
N SER A 344 1.43 -6.13 31.80
CA SER A 344 0.93 -7.16 32.73
C SER A 344 1.97 -8.25 33.01
N ARG A 345 3.04 -8.34 32.23
CA ARG A 345 4.05 -9.39 32.26
C ARG A 345 3.44 -10.81 32.12
N THR A 346 2.35 -10.93 31.34
CA THR A 346 1.65 -12.19 31.08
C THR A 346 1.92 -12.69 29.68
N CYS A 347 1.96 -14.01 29.50
CA CYS A 347 2.15 -14.66 28.22
C CYS A 347 1.01 -15.63 27.91
N TYR A 348 0.70 -15.70 26.61
CA TYR A 348 -0.26 -16.65 26.05
C TYR A 348 0.39 -17.38 24.91
N THR A 349 0.15 -18.69 24.80
CA THR A 349 0.63 -19.53 23.70
C THR A 349 -0.52 -20.28 23.06
N GLY A 350 -0.35 -20.65 21.79
CA GLY A 350 -1.35 -21.41 21.05
C GLY A 350 -0.91 -21.74 19.62
N ASP A 351 -1.81 -22.34 18.88
CA ASP A 351 -1.60 -22.87 17.52
C ASP A 351 -2.02 -21.88 16.39
N GLY A 352 -2.43 -20.67 16.76
CA GLY A 352 -3.00 -19.70 15.82
C GLY A 352 -4.52 -19.76 15.66
N THR A 353 -5.20 -20.73 16.27
CA THR A 353 -6.67 -20.82 16.36
C THR A 353 -7.19 -20.38 17.72
N SER A 354 -6.49 -20.73 18.77
CA SER A 354 -6.76 -20.33 20.15
C SER A 354 -5.46 -20.11 20.92
N MET A 355 -5.53 -19.34 21.99
CA MET A 355 -4.39 -19.07 22.86
C MET A 355 -4.79 -19.24 24.33
N LYS A 356 -3.93 -19.87 25.11
CA LYS A 356 -4.09 -20.07 26.55
C LYS A 356 -2.99 -19.33 27.30
N GLN A 357 -3.34 -18.82 28.49
CA GLN A 357 -2.36 -18.19 29.37
C GLN A 357 -1.38 -19.24 29.90
N VAL A 358 -0.10 -18.93 29.80
CA VAL A 358 0.98 -19.76 30.38
C VAL A 358 1.02 -19.56 31.90
N LYS A 359 1.04 -20.66 32.64
CA LYS A 359 1.11 -20.69 34.10
C LYS A 359 1.97 -21.87 34.53
N ASN A 360 2.81 -21.67 35.57
CA ASN A 360 3.75 -22.65 36.07
C ASN A 360 4.54 -23.35 34.94
N ASP A 361 4.92 -22.57 33.94
CA ASP A 361 5.61 -23.13 32.75
C ASP A 361 6.50 -22.08 32.11
N THR A 362 7.29 -22.53 31.17
CA THR A 362 8.26 -21.71 30.44
C THR A 362 7.82 -21.42 29.03
N VAL A 363 8.24 -20.27 28.49
CA VAL A 363 8.05 -19.89 27.08
C VAL A 363 9.29 -19.21 26.57
N GLU A 364 9.73 -19.60 25.39
CA GLU A 364 10.74 -18.87 24.66
C GLU A 364 10.12 -17.60 24.06
N ILE A 365 10.77 -16.46 24.31
CA ILE A 365 10.40 -15.16 23.76
C ILE A 365 11.67 -14.49 23.23
N MET A 366 11.80 -14.36 21.90
CA MET A 366 12.94 -13.73 21.26
C MET A 366 14.29 -14.30 21.73
N SER A 367 14.49 -15.61 21.65
CA SER A 367 15.71 -16.34 22.03
C SER A 367 16.02 -16.38 23.54
N ARG A 368 15.06 -16.10 24.39
CA ARG A 368 15.19 -16.26 25.85
C ARG A 368 14.02 -17.02 26.41
N VAL A 369 14.28 -17.97 27.27
CA VAL A 369 13.26 -18.75 27.96
C VAL A 369 12.85 -18.02 29.24
N TYR A 370 11.57 -17.74 29.40
CA TYR A 370 11.02 -17.07 30.56
C TYR A 370 10.06 -17.99 31.31
N TYR A 371 10.12 -17.97 32.65
CA TYR A 371 9.17 -18.67 33.51
C TYR A 371 8.00 -17.78 33.85
N PHE A 372 6.79 -18.36 33.80
CA PHE A 372 5.54 -17.75 34.22
C PHE A 372 4.98 -18.47 35.42
N MET A 373 4.80 -17.76 36.53
CA MET A 373 4.32 -18.30 37.81
C MET A 373 2.88 -18.83 37.73
N SER A 374 2.36 -19.42 38.82
CA SER A 374 0.99 -19.96 38.91
C SER A 374 -0.10 -18.93 38.60
N ASN A 375 0.13 -17.65 38.87
CA ASN A 375 -0.77 -16.55 38.53
C ASN A 375 -0.64 -16.11 37.06
N GLY A 376 0.25 -16.72 36.27
CA GLY A 376 0.51 -16.41 34.85
C GLY A 376 1.36 -15.16 34.61
N VAL A 377 1.96 -14.58 35.66
CA VAL A 377 2.86 -13.44 35.55
C VAL A 377 4.30 -13.94 35.47
N ARG A 378 5.12 -13.32 34.59
CA ARG A 378 6.55 -13.63 34.46
C ARG A 378 7.25 -13.47 35.81
N GLY A 379 8.08 -14.44 36.20
CA GLY A 379 8.89 -14.44 37.41
C GLY A 379 9.67 -13.12 37.60
N ASN A 380 9.86 -12.69 38.81
CA ASN A 380 10.53 -11.45 39.17
C ASN A 380 11.50 -11.58 40.34
N LYS A 381 11.80 -12.80 40.74
CA LYS A 381 12.77 -13.13 41.80
C LYS A 381 13.68 -14.23 41.27
N ALA A 382 14.96 -14.12 41.58
CA ALA A 382 15.88 -15.21 41.33
C ALA A 382 15.59 -16.39 42.26
N GLY A 383 15.68 -17.60 41.77
CA GLY A 383 15.45 -18.80 42.55
C GLY A 383 15.03 -20.00 41.74
N TRP A 384 14.91 -21.14 42.42
CA TRP A 384 14.43 -22.38 41.86
C TRP A 384 12.91 -22.44 41.83
N TYR A 385 12.35 -22.88 40.70
CA TYR A 385 10.93 -23.08 40.46
C TYR A 385 10.68 -24.46 39.87
N THR A 386 9.47 -25.01 40.05
CA THR A 386 9.07 -26.27 39.42
C THR A 386 7.96 -25.97 38.40
N THR A 387 8.13 -26.46 37.18
CA THR A 387 7.16 -26.34 36.10
C THR A 387 6.06 -27.41 36.24
N ASN A 388 4.96 -27.28 35.46
CA ASN A 388 3.85 -28.24 35.49
C ASN A 388 4.27 -29.66 35.06
N ASP A 389 5.28 -29.79 34.22
CA ASP A 389 5.85 -31.09 33.81
C ASP A 389 6.90 -31.66 34.78
N GLY A 390 7.11 -30.98 35.90
CA GLY A 390 7.99 -31.44 36.97
C GLY A 390 9.46 -31.02 36.81
N ARG A 391 9.82 -30.29 35.76
CA ARG A 391 11.18 -29.74 35.58
C ARG A 391 11.47 -28.73 36.68
N ARG A 392 12.64 -28.83 37.28
CA ARG A 392 13.16 -27.82 38.20
C ARG A 392 14.04 -26.83 37.43
N ILE A 393 13.73 -25.56 37.50
CA ILE A 393 14.39 -24.50 36.75
C ILE A 393 14.87 -23.40 37.68
N TYR A 394 16.02 -22.80 37.39
CA TYR A 394 16.51 -21.60 38.09
C TYR A 394 16.31 -20.39 37.22
N CYS A 395 15.61 -19.40 37.72
CA CYS A 395 15.40 -18.14 37.06
C CYS A 395 16.24 -17.04 37.70
N ASP A 396 16.70 -16.08 36.88
CA ASP A 396 17.24 -14.82 37.37
C ASP A 396 16.13 -13.88 37.90
N ALA A 397 16.53 -12.69 38.37
CA ALA A 397 15.59 -11.70 38.93
C ALA A 397 14.67 -11.10 37.86
N SER A 398 14.92 -11.29 36.57
CA SER A 398 14.04 -10.88 35.46
C SER A 398 13.10 -12.00 35.00
N GLY A 399 13.21 -13.19 35.56
CA GLY A 399 12.40 -14.37 35.22
C GLY A 399 12.92 -15.11 33.98
N VAL A 400 14.16 -14.85 33.56
CA VAL A 400 14.84 -15.64 32.55
C VAL A 400 15.32 -16.94 33.16
N VAL A 401 15.03 -18.06 32.50
CA VAL A 401 15.54 -19.38 32.91
C VAL A 401 17.02 -19.45 32.54
N THR A 402 17.86 -19.61 33.54
CA THR A 402 19.32 -19.69 33.40
C THR A 402 19.87 -21.09 33.65
N LYS A 403 19.09 -21.94 34.34
CA LYS A 403 19.44 -23.33 34.57
C LYS A 403 18.18 -24.19 34.59
N THR A 404 18.27 -25.40 34.08
CA THR A 404 17.22 -26.43 34.21
C THR A 404 17.84 -27.63 34.88
N GLU A 405 17.28 -28.02 36.01
CA GLU A 405 17.65 -29.24 36.72
C GLU A 405 16.81 -30.38 36.09
N THR A 406 17.47 -31.29 35.46
CA THR A 406 16.81 -32.45 34.85
C THR A 406 17.49 -33.73 35.34
N GLY A 407 16.71 -34.54 36.01
CA GLY A 407 17.08 -35.95 36.14
C GLY A 407 16.92 -36.63 34.80
N ILE A 408 17.95 -36.53 33.94
CA ILE A 408 17.90 -37.02 32.56
C ILE A 408 18.03 -38.52 32.55
N LYS A 409 17.02 -39.17 31.99
CA LYS A 409 17.01 -40.61 31.79
C LYS A 409 17.91 -41.01 30.64
N ILE A 410 18.93 -41.80 30.91
CA ILE A 410 19.85 -42.36 29.94
C ILE A 410 19.42 -43.77 29.59
N ASP A 411 19.20 -44.07 28.31
CA ASP A 411 18.91 -45.42 27.82
C ASP A 411 20.21 -46.25 27.74
N LEU A 412 20.22 -47.37 28.47
CA LEU A 412 21.34 -48.31 28.50
C LEU A 412 21.11 -49.53 27.59
N GLY A 413 20.04 -49.52 26.80
CA GLY A 413 19.63 -50.64 25.97
C GLY A 413 18.96 -51.78 26.74
N ASN A 414 18.30 -52.66 26.00
CA ASN A 414 17.60 -53.81 26.56
C ASN A 414 16.59 -53.46 27.68
N GLY A 415 15.92 -52.31 27.54
CA GLY A 415 14.92 -51.83 28.51
C GLY A 415 15.52 -51.29 29.82
N ARG A 416 16.82 -51.22 29.96
CA ARG A 416 17.51 -50.67 31.13
C ARG A 416 17.73 -49.17 30.94
N SER A 417 17.72 -48.44 32.03
CA SER A 417 18.03 -47.00 32.03
C SER A 417 18.66 -46.59 33.37
N THR A 418 19.36 -45.46 33.33
CA THR A 418 19.83 -44.76 34.55
C THR A 418 19.43 -43.29 34.43
N THR A 419 19.69 -42.52 35.48
CA THR A 419 19.41 -41.07 35.52
C THR A 419 20.69 -40.35 35.89
N VAL A 420 21.00 -39.27 35.16
CA VAL A 420 22.04 -38.32 35.55
C VAL A 420 21.38 -37.02 35.98
N ASN A 421 21.92 -36.36 37.01
CA ASN A 421 21.40 -35.08 37.51
C ASN A 421 22.25 -33.95 36.94
N GLY A 422 21.56 -32.93 36.39
CA GLY A 422 22.22 -31.79 35.79
C GLY A 422 21.23 -30.87 35.13
N HIS A 423 21.79 -29.92 34.40
CA HIS A 423 20.98 -28.91 33.70
C HIS A 423 21.69 -28.50 32.41
N TYR A 424 20.90 -28.03 31.44
CA TYR A 424 21.42 -27.49 30.18
C TYR A 424 21.72 -25.99 30.32
N ASP A 425 22.88 -25.55 29.76
CA ASP A 425 23.22 -24.14 29.63
C ASP A 425 22.98 -23.71 28.17
N TYR A 426 21.76 -23.31 27.90
CA TYR A 426 21.36 -22.88 26.55
C TYR A 426 22.02 -21.55 26.12
N GLU A 427 22.37 -20.66 27.08
CA GLU A 427 23.05 -19.41 26.76
C GLU A 427 24.43 -19.71 26.17
N MET A 428 25.19 -20.59 26.84
CA MET A 428 26.49 -21.03 26.34
C MET A 428 26.36 -21.87 25.05
N ALA A 429 25.32 -22.65 24.87
CA ALA A 429 25.08 -23.39 23.64
C ALA A 429 24.88 -22.47 22.44
N TYR A 430 24.08 -21.43 22.56
CA TYR A 430 23.88 -20.43 21.50
C TYR A 430 25.13 -19.57 21.25
N GLU A 431 25.91 -19.22 22.30
CA GLU A 431 27.18 -18.56 22.15
C GLU A 431 28.15 -19.40 21.29
N LEU A 432 28.20 -20.71 21.55
CA LEU A 432 28.99 -21.65 20.74
C LEU A 432 28.57 -21.74 19.28
N VAL A 433 27.26 -21.63 18.98
CA VAL A 433 26.78 -21.55 17.58
C VAL A 433 27.30 -20.29 16.91
N ASP A 434 27.23 -19.16 17.61
CA ASP A 434 27.72 -17.88 17.07
C ASP A 434 29.23 -17.91 16.82
N MET A 435 30.00 -18.47 17.77
CA MET A 435 31.44 -18.63 17.65
C MET A 435 31.82 -19.57 16.50
N LEU A 436 31.13 -20.72 16.37
CA LEU A 436 31.33 -21.66 15.25
C LEU A 436 31.06 -20.98 13.90
N ASN A 437 29.93 -20.28 13.80
CA ASN A 437 29.54 -19.60 12.57
C ASN A 437 30.48 -18.42 12.23
N ALA A 438 31.01 -17.72 13.22
CA ALA A 438 32.07 -16.73 13.03
C ALA A 438 33.36 -17.39 12.50
N TYR A 439 33.74 -18.52 13.07
CA TYR A 439 34.94 -19.28 12.66
C TYR A 439 34.81 -19.87 11.23
N ARG A 440 33.65 -20.40 10.87
CA ARG A 440 33.35 -20.87 9.51
C ARG A 440 33.47 -19.75 8.49
N ARG A 441 32.87 -18.57 8.77
CA ARG A 441 32.99 -17.38 7.89
C ARG A 441 34.44 -16.91 7.72
N GLN A 442 35.26 -16.95 8.77
CA GLN A 442 36.71 -16.62 8.69
C GLN A 442 37.46 -17.55 7.76
N ASN A 443 36.98 -18.80 7.61
CA ASN A 443 37.56 -19.80 6.71
C ASN A 443 36.83 -19.91 5.35
N GLY A 444 36.01 -18.92 5.00
CA GLY A 444 35.34 -18.82 3.69
C GLY A 444 34.12 -19.75 3.52
N LEU A 445 33.58 -20.29 4.61
CA LEU A 445 32.46 -21.22 4.61
C LEU A 445 31.15 -20.51 5.01
N SER A 446 30.02 -21.05 4.54
CA SER A 446 28.69 -20.59 4.96
C SER A 446 28.44 -20.87 6.44
N ALA A 447 27.66 -20.00 7.08
CA ALA A 447 27.14 -20.25 8.41
C ALA A 447 26.13 -21.40 8.39
N LEU A 448 26.15 -22.24 9.42
CA LEU A 448 25.17 -23.31 9.62
C LEU A 448 23.89 -22.73 10.23
N SER A 449 22.74 -23.26 9.81
CA SER A 449 21.44 -22.95 10.38
C SER A 449 21.18 -23.80 11.62
N ILE A 450 20.63 -23.22 12.67
CA ILE A 450 20.18 -23.99 13.83
C ILE A 450 19.00 -24.86 13.40
N ASP A 451 19.07 -26.16 13.68
CA ASP A 451 17.98 -27.12 13.51
C ASP A 451 17.49 -27.60 14.87
N GLU A 452 16.17 -27.49 15.13
CA GLU A 452 15.58 -27.81 16.42
C GLU A 452 15.70 -29.32 16.77
N ASP A 453 15.62 -30.20 15.78
CA ASP A 453 15.77 -31.64 16.01
C ASP A 453 17.22 -32.00 16.35
N LEU A 454 18.20 -31.32 15.72
CA LEU A 454 19.61 -31.48 16.08
C LEU A 454 19.95 -30.87 17.43
N MET A 455 19.32 -29.77 17.82
CA MET A 455 19.43 -29.19 19.18
C MET A 455 18.95 -30.21 20.23
N ALA A 456 17.75 -30.78 20.01
CA ALA A 456 17.20 -31.82 20.90
C ALA A 456 18.07 -33.06 20.93
N CYS A 457 18.65 -33.44 19.79
CA CYS A 457 19.61 -34.54 19.70
C CYS A 457 20.91 -34.24 20.49
N ALA A 458 21.44 -33.02 20.39
CA ALA A 458 22.61 -32.57 21.13
C ALA A 458 22.36 -32.60 22.66
N ASP A 459 21.14 -32.26 23.12
CA ASP A 459 20.76 -32.38 24.51
C ASP A 459 20.82 -33.84 25.00
N VAL A 460 20.23 -34.75 24.25
CA VAL A 460 20.34 -36.20 24.56
C VAL A 460 21.80 -36.65 24.62
N ARG A 461 22.58 -36.27 23.64
CA ARG A 461 23.98 -36.70 23.56
C ARG A 461 24.86 -36.11 24.65
N SER A 462 24.69 -34.82 24.99
CA SER A 462 25.46 -34.18 26.07
C SER A 462 25.19 -34.82 27.44
N ALA A 463 23.96 -35.22 27.69
CA ALA A 463 23.61 -36.00 28.87
C ALA A 463 24.19 -37.44 28.82
N GLU A 464 24.14 -38.12 27.66
CA GLU A 464 24.72 -39.48 27.47
C GLU A 464 26.23 -39.46 27.67
N ILE A 465 26.97 -38.51 27.11
CA ILE A 465 28.42 -38.41 27.29
C ILE A 465 28.81 -38.02 28.71
N SER A 466 27.96 -37.39 29.46
CA SER A 466 28.19 -37.16 30.90
C SER A 466 28.13 -38.44 31.74
N TYR A 467 27.38 -39.45 31.26
CA TYR A 467 27.37 -40.78 31.83
C TYR A 467 28.55 -41.66 31.32
N SER A 468 28.78 -41.64 30.03
CA SER A 468 29.87 -42.40 29.36
C SER A 468 30.43 -41.58 28.23
N PHE A 469 31.62 -40.99 28.41
CA PHE A 469 32.26 -40.11 27.44
C PHE A 469 32.73 -40.91 26.22
N SER A 470 31.89 -41.02 25.20
CA SER A 470 32.13 -41.82 24.02
C SER A 470 31.22 -41.41 22.85
N HIS A 471 31.69 -41.61 21.61
CA HIS A 471 30.85 -41.58 20.41
C HIS A 471 29.93 -42.81 20.28
N THR A 472 30.16 -43.84 21.10
CA THR A 472 29.19 -44.93 21.27
C THR A 472 28.24 -44.55 22.39
N ARG A 473 26.93 -44.56 22.09
CA ARG A 473 25.86 -44.27 23.03
C ARG A 473 25.81 -45.33 24.15
N PRO A 474 25.32 -44.98 25.35
CA PRO A 474 25.20 -45.94 26.46
C PRO A 474 24.38 -47.20 26.14
N ASN A 475 23.48 -47.12 25.15
CA ASN A 475 22.69 -48.27 24.66
C ASN A 475 23.43 -49.16 23.65
N GLY A 476 24.72 -48.90 23.38
CA GLY A 476 25.57 -49.65 22.49
C GLY A 476 25.51 -49.27 21.01
N LYS A 477 24.67 -48.29 20.62
CA LYS A 477 24.57 -47.79 19.24
C LYS A 477 25.59 -46.67 18.99
N ILE A 478 25.90 -46.38 17.72
CA ILE A 478 26.74 -45.24 17.35
C ILE A 478 25.98 -43.93 17.56
N CYS A 479 26.71 -42.83 17.78
CA CYS A 479 26.13 -41.49 18.04
C CYS A 479 25.14 -41.05 16.95
N LEU A 480 25.41 -41.34 15.68
CA LEU A 480 24.55 -40.96 14.54
C LEU A 480 23.12 -41.53 14.60
N THR A 481 22.88 -42.54 15.47
CA THR A 481 21.52 -43.06 15.71
C THR A 481 20.68 -42.18 16.65
N ALA A 482 21.21 -41.08 17.11
CA ALA A 482 20.47 -40.14 17.97
C ALA A 482 19.49 -39.26 17.16
N SER A 483 19.79 -39.01 15.89
CA SER A 483 18.92 -38.34 14.91
C SER A 483 19.24 -38.84 13.51
N ASP A 484 18.23 -38.88 12.63
CA ASP A 484 18.38 -39.18 11.18
C ASP A 484 18.99 -38.02 10.39
N LYS A 485 19.01 -36.83 10.97
CA LYS A 485 19.65 -35.63 10.41
C LYS A 485 21.14 -35.52 10.76
N MET A 486 21.64 -36.34 11.67
CA MET A 486 23.00 -36.22 12.20
C MET A 486 24.01 -36.92 11.31
N GLY A 487 24.96 -36.16 10.73
CA GLY A 487 26.07 -36.68 9.92
C GLY A 487 27.42 -36.65 10.64
N GLY A 488 27.60 -35.80 11.64
CA GLY A 488 28.86 -35.67 12.39
C GLY A 488 28.65 -35.26 13.84
N GLU A 489 29.65 -35.58 14.70
CA GLU A 489 29.61 -35.21 16.12
C GLU A 489 31.00 -34.77 16.61
N ASN A 490 31.04 -33.64 17.33
CA ASN A 490 32.16 -33.27 18.21
C ASN A 490 31.68 -33.34 19.66
N ILE A 491 32.49 -33.94 20.54
CA ILE A 491 32.23 -34.00 21.99
C ILE A 491 33.43 -33.46 22.76
N ALA A 492 33.13 -32.80 23.89
CA ALA A 492 34.14 -32.33 24.83
C ALA A 492 33.64 -32.38 26.28
N ALA A 493 34.54 -32.45 27.22
CA ALA A 493 34.24 -32.41 28.66
C ALA A 493 35.33 -31.66 29.45
N GLY A 494 34.93 -31.05 30.56
CA GLY A 494 35.86 -30.45 31.54
C GLY A 494 36.35 -29.04 31.21
N TYR A 495 36.02 -28.49 30.04
CA TYR A 495 36.32 -27.10 29.73
C TYR A 495 35.42 -26.18 30.56
N ARG A 496 35.89 -24.97 30.85
CA ARG A 496 35.12 -23.96 31.57
C ARG A 496 34.87 -22.74 30.67
N GLY A 497 33.70 -22.70 30.04
CA GLY A 497 33.26 -21.63 29.17
C GLY A 497 33.42 -21.91 27.68
N ALA A 498 32.68 -21.15 26.87
CA ALA A 498 32.58 -21.31 25.42
C ALA A 498 33.92 -21.10 24.69
N ASP A 499 34.68 -20.07 25.08
CA ASP A 499 36.00 -19.79 24.48
C ASP A 499 36.96 -20.96 24.63
N ALA A 500 37.02 -21.55 25.82
CA ALA A 500 37.96 -22.62 26.12
C ALA A 500 37.66 -23.89 25.32
N VAL A 501 36.40 -24.30 25.20
CA VAL A 501 36.02 -25.49 24.42
C VAL A 501 36.16 -25.28 22.92
N MET A 502 35.80 -24.07 22.42
CA MET A 502 36.02 -23.74 21.01
C MET A 502 37.51 -23.78 20.63
N GLU A 503 38.37 -23.24 21.46
CA GLU A 503 39.81 -23.30 21.26
C GLU A 503 40.33 -24.75 21.31
N GLY A 504 39.81 -25.55 22.24
CA GLY A 504 40.10 -26.97 22.30
C GLY A 504 39.71 -27.73 21.00
N TRP A 505 38.55 -27.47 20.47
CA TRP A 505 38.12 -28.07 19.19
C TRP A 505 38.92 -27.56 17.99
N LYS A 506 39.24 -26.27 17.91
CA LYS A 506 40.08 -25.69 16.85
C LYS A 506 41.48 -26.35 16.81
N ASN A 507 42.06 -26.61 17.99
CA ASN A 507 43.39 -27.18 18.12
C ASN A 507 43.40 -28.73 17.95
N SER A 508 42.25 -29.36 17.81
CA SER A 508 42.12 -30.80 17.57
C SER A 508 41.83 -31.06 16.07
N PRO A 509 42.72 -31.67 15.29
CA PRO A 509 42.54 -31.84 13.83
C PRO A 509 41.21 -32.47 13.43
N GLY A 510 40.74 -33.51 14.14
CA GLY A 510 39.46 -34.17 13.84
C GLY A 510 38.24 -33.29 14.14
N HIS A 511 38.23 -32.65 15.30
CA HIS A 511 37.13 -31.74 15.65
C HIS A 511 37.10 -30.49 14.73
N ASN A 512 38.28 -29.96 14.40
CA ASN A 512 38.42 -28.84 13.49
C ASN A 512 37.93 -29.15 12.07
N SER A 513 38.27 -30.39 11.58
CA SER A 513 37.77 -30.85 10.29
C SER A 513 36.24 -30.87 10.24
N ASN A 514 35.59 -31.41 11.28
CA ASN A 514 34.12 -31.39 11.37
C ASN A 514 33.56 -29.96 11.35
N MET A 515 34.17 -29.03 12.12
CA MET A 515 33.71 -27.63 12.17
C MET A 515 33.84 -26.89 10.82
N LEU A 516 34.81 -27.26 10.00
CA LEU A 516 35.12 -26.64 8.70
C LEU A 516 34.70 -27.49 7.50
N ASP A 517 33.93 -28.53 7.70
CA ASP A 517 33.37 -29.31 6.60
C ASP A 517 32.32 -28.52 5.85
N SER A 518 32.45 -28.44 4.52
CA SER A 518 31.58 -27.66 3.62
C SER A 518 30.22 -28.31 3.40
N ASP A 519 30.09 -29.59 3.67
CA ASP A 519 28.88 -30.35 3.37
C ASP A 519 27.78 -30.17 4.43
N TRP A 520 28.14 -29.59 5.58
CA TRP A 520 27.14 -29.27 6.62
C TRP A 520 26.31 -28.04 6.30
N GLU A 521 25.00 -28.12 6.53
CA GLU A 521 24.04 -27.03 6.39
C GLU A 521 23.38 -26.65 7.72
N ILE A 522 23.26 -27.59 8.65
CA ILE A 522 22.56 -27.44 9.92
C ILE A 522 23.43 -27.85 11.12
N ILE A 523 23.08 -27.31 12.29
CA ILE A 523 23.82 -27.55 13.53
C ILE A 523 22.88 -27.64 14.73
N GLY A 524 23.20 -28.54 15.65
CA GLY A 524 22.69 -28.55 17.02
C GLY A 524 23.86 -28.57 18.01
N ILE A 525 23.83 -27.70 19.00
CA ILE A 525 24.83 -27.61 20.07
C ILE A 525 24.15 -27.72 21.42
N SER A 526 24.75 -28.47 22.33
CA SER A 526 24.29 -28.54 23.72
C SER A 526 25.45 -28.46 24.69
N VAL A 527 25.20 -27.85 25.83
CA VAL A 527 26.07 -27.81 27.00
C VAL A 527 25.28 -28.36 28.18
N PHE A 528 25.68 -29.52 28.68
CA PHE A 528 25.11 -30.13 29.87
C PHE A 528 26.06 -29.98 31.04
N ILE A 529 25.55 -29.41 32.13
CA ILE A 529 26.25 -29.26 33.39
C ILE A 529 25.75 -30.35 34.34
N ARG A 530 26.59 -31.32 34.64
CA ARG A 530 26.28 -32.44 35.52
C ARG A 530 26.56 -32.07 36.97
N ASP A 531 25.49 -32.08 37.82
CA ASP A 531 25.61 -31.66 39.22
C ASP A 531 26.26 -32.71 40.11
N ASP A 532 26.09 -33.98 39.79
CA ASP A 532 26.61 -35.13 40.56
C ASP A 532 27.75 -35.88 39.79
N ASP A 533 28.59 -35.13 39.09
CA ASP A 533 29.60 -35.73 38.18
C ASP A 533 30.71 -36.48 38.92
N PRO A 534 30.77 -37.82 38.77
CA PRO A 534 31.79 -38.63 39.44
C PRO A 534 33.19 -38.43 38.84
N ASN A 535 33.27 -37.86 37.63
CA ASN A 535 34.53 -37.62 36.91
C ASN A 535 35.09 -36.21 37.12
N TYR A 536 34.36 -35.32 37.82
CA TYR A 536 34.71 -33.94 38.15
C TYR A 536 34.90 -33.03 36.91
N TYR A 537 34.40 -33.46 35.69
CA TYR A 537 34.40 -32.61 34.49
C TYR A 537 33.39 -31.50 34.60
N THR A 538 32.24 -31.75 35.17
CA THR A 538 31.12 -30.84 35.36
C THR A 538 30.44 -30.44 34.06
N TYR A 539 31.19 -29.97 33.06
CA TYR A 539 30.69 -29.47 31.78
C TYR A 539 30.90 -30.51 30.66
N TYR A 540 29.85 -30.74 29.88
CA TYR A 540 29.85 -31.65 28.74
C TYR A 540 29.26 -30.96 27.53
N TYR A 541 29.98 -30.97 26.43
CA TYR A 541 29.68 -30.21 25.22
C TYR A 541 29.50 -31.13 24.02
N VAL A 542 28.52 -30.85 23.19
CA VAL A 542 28.24 -31.57 21.96
C VAL A 542 27.97 -30.60 20.84
N GLN A 543 28.58 -30.85 19.66
CA GLN A 543 28.18 -30.25 18.38
C GLN A 543 27.71 -31.40 17.49
N ASN A 544 26.47 -31.37 17.01
CA ASN A 544 25.91 -32.32 16.04
C ASN A 544 25.70 -31.61 14.72
N PHE A 545 26.35 -32.10 13.69
CA PHE A 545 26.33 -31.53 12.34
C PHE A 545 25.40 -32.36 11.43
N GLY A 546 24.72 -31.68 10.46
CA GLY A 546 23.89 -32.30 9.44
C GLY A 546 23.82 -31.55 8.14
#